data_aa2dea94676336fa030ce845e260cf4c
#
_entry.id   aa2dea94676336fa030ce845e260cf4c
#
_cell.length_a   1.000
_cell.length_b   1.000
_cell.length_c   1.000
_cell.angle_alpha   90.00
_cell.angle_beta   90.00
_cell.angle_gamma   90.00
#
_symmetry.space_group_name_H-M   'P 1'
#
loop_
_entity.id
_entity.type
_entity.pdbx_description
1 polymer ?
#
loop_
_entity_poly.entity_id
_entity_poly.type
_entity_poly.pdbx_seq_one_letter_code
_entity_poly.pdbx_strand_id
1 'polypeptide(L)'
;LNGMEVAEAKKAIADYLEKEGIGHRKVNYKLRDWVFARQRYWGEPIPLVKCEKCGWIPLPESELPLKLPMLDDFSPTDDGSSCLARAKDWLHTTCPHCGGPAVREADTMPNWAGSSWYFLRYTDPHNDNALASPEALKYWMPVDWYNGGMEHTTLHLLYSRFWHKFLYDIGVVPTPEPYMKRTSHGMVLGENGEKMSKSRGNVVNPDDYIKEYGADAFRMYIMFMGAFDQPIPWNTQGTKGCRKFLERVWRLQDMINDAQGVRDSVKASYHATIKKVSEDIERMKFNT
;
A
#
# COMPACT_ATOMS: atom_id res chain seq x y z
N LEU A 1 39.94 19.70 -22.20
CA LEU A 1 38.45 19.56 -22.24
C LEU A 1 37.81 20.33 -23.41
N ASN A 2 38.56 21.25 -24.04
CA ASN A 2 38.06 22.03 -25.18
C ASN A 2 37.78 21.10 -26.37
N GLY A 3 36.62 21.23 -26.99
CA GLY A 3 36.21 20.42 -28.13
C GLY A 3 35.58 19.06 -27.76
N MET A 4 35.47 18.73 -26.47
CA MET A 4 34.78 17.52 -26.01
C MET A 4 33.30 17.77 -25.80
N GLU A 5 32.48 16.76 -26.06
CA GLU A 5 31.09 16.74 -25.64
C GLU A 5 30.98 16.80 -24.09
N VAL A 6 29.90 17.39 -23.55
CA VAL A 6 29.74 17.63 -22.10
C VAL A 6 29.87 16.34 -21.28
N ALA A 7 29.31 15.24 -21.76
CA ALA A 7 29.41 13.94 -21.07
C ALA A 7 30.85 13.41 -20.99
N GLU A 8 31.59 13.52 -22.06
CA GLU A 8 33.01 13.12 -22.15
C GLU A 8 33.88 14.03 -21.29
N ALA A 9 33.67 15.34 -21.36
CA ALA A 9 34.40 16.31 -20.55
C ALA A 9 34.19 16.08 -19.03
N LYS A 10 32.94 15.78 -18.58
CA LYS A 10 32.68 15.40 -17.19
C LYS A 10 33.41 14.16 -16.74
N LYS A 11 33.51 13.15 -17.62
CA LYS A 11 34.26 11.94 -17.32
C LYS A 11 35.74 12.23 -17.23
N ALA A 12 36.31 12.92 -18.24
CA ALA A 12 37.71 13.24 -18.33
C ALA A 12 38.23 14.08 -17.16
N ILE A 13 37.44 15.11 -16.72
CA ILE A 13 37.83 15.91 -15.57
C ILE A 13 37.77 15.11 -14.26
N ALA A 14 36.77 14.26 -14.10
CA ALA A 14 36.64 13.41 -12.91
C ALA A 14 37.81 12.40 -12.86
N ASP A 15 38.20 11.77 -13.99
CA ASP A 15 39.35 10.87 -14.09
C ASP A 15 40.65 11.60 -13.74
N TYR A 16 40.82 12.84 -14.21
CA TYR A 16 41.97 13.67 -13.87
C TYR A 16 42.07 13.98 -12.38
N LEU A 17 40.95 14.45 -11.78
CA LEU A 17 40.90 14.78 -10.35
C LEU A 17 41.21 13.59 -9.43
N GLU A 18 40.74 12.40 -9.80
CA GLU A 18 41.04 11.16 -9.07
C GLU A 18 42.53 10.76 -9.22
N LYS A 19 43.05 10.86 -10.44
CA LYS A 19 44.44 10.53 -10.71
C LYS A 19 45.45 11.43 -9.95
N GLU A 20 45.13 12.73 -9.87
CA GLU A 20 45.95 13.71 -9.16
C GLU A 20 45.71 13.70 -7.63
N GLY A 21 44.77 12.90 -7.13
CA GLY A 21 44.45 12.79 -5.72
C GLY A 21 43.80 14.04 -5.07
N ILE A 22 43.30 14.96 -5.92
CA ILE A 22 42.65 16.22 -5.50
C ILE A 22 41.16 16.20 -5.52
N GLY A 23 40.53 15.07 -5.90
CA GLY A 23 39.10 14.84 -5.88
C GLY A 23 38.71 13.38 -6.07
N HIS A 24 37.49 13.04 -5.83
CA HIS A 24 36.92 11.70 -6.06
C HIS A 24 35.49 11.77 -6.51
N ARG A 25 35.03 10.77 -7.27
CA ARG A 25 33.63 10.63 -7.66
C ARG A 25 32.81 10.29 -6.44
N LYS A 26 31.67 10.95 -6.31
CA LYS A 26 30.67 10.65 -5.27
C LYS A 26 29.31 10.48 -5.90
N VAL A 27 28.66 9.37 -5.59
CA VAL A 27 27.25 9.14 -5.96
C VAL A 27 26.37 9.68 -4.85
N ASN A 28 25.49 10.62 -5.18
CA ASN A 28 24.47 11.12 -4.25
C ASN A 28 23.10 10.62 -4.71
N TYR A 29 22.41 9.96 -3.82
CA TYR A 29 21.04 9.51 -4.06
C TYR A 29 20.06 10.62 -3.69
N LYS A 30 19.02 10.84 -4.53
CA LYS A 30 17.95 11.80 -4.26
C LYS A 30 16.85 11.23 -3.38
N LEU A 31 16.85 9.91 -3.16
CA LEU A 31 15.92 9.25 -2.25
C LEU A 31 16.26 9.67 -0.81
N ARG A 32 15.24 10.12 -0.08
CA ARG A 32 15.37 10.42 1.36
C ARG A 32 15.38 9.12 2.15
N ASP A 33 16.07 9.14 3.29
CA ASP A 33 16.04 8.03 4.22
C ASP A 33 14.60 7.78 4.71
N TRP A 34 14.28 6.51 4.89
CA TRP A 34 13.02 6.15 5.49
C TRP A 34 13.06 6.47 6.99
N VAL A 35 12.13 7.31 7.47
CA VAL A 35 11.94 7.57 8.89
C VAL A 35 11.29 6.33 9.50
N PHE A 36 12.12 5.45 10.06
CA PHE A 36 11.72 4.13 10.54
C PHE A 36 11.24 4.11 12.00
N ALA A 37 11.47 5.17 12.76
CA ALA A 37 11.11 5.29 14.16
C ALA A 37 10.19 6.50 14.39
N ARG A 38 9.14 6.34 15.19
CA ARG A 38 8.18 7.40 15.53
C ARG A 38 7.84 7.39 17.01
N GLN A 39 7.69 8.59 17.56
CA GLN A 39 7.32 8.85 18.95
C GLN A 39 5.81 8.72 19.16
N ARG A 40 5.25 7.55 18.78
CA ARG A 40 3.81 7.27 18.87
C ARG A 40 3.59 5.90 19.48
N TYR A 41 2.46 5.75 20.21
CA TYR A 41 2.10 4.46 20.79
C TYR A 41 1.74 3.42 19.69
N TRP A 42 0.89 3.79 18.74
CA TRP A 42 0.43 2.89 17.69
C TRP A 42 1.48 2.66 16.61
N GLY A 43 2.00 1.46 16.60
CA GLY A 43 2.99 0.95 15.67
C GLY A 43 3.62 -0.32 16.23
N GLU A 44 4.33 -1.06 15.40
CA GLU A 44 5.09 -2.22 15.84
C GLU A 44 6.26 -1.75 16.74
N PRO A 45 6.44 -2.33 17.94
CA PRO A 45 7.59 -1.99 18.78
C PRO A 45 8.88 -2.45 18.11
N ILE A 46 9.93 -1.65 18.27
CA ILE A 46 11.25 -1.97 17.72
C ILE A 46 11.97 -2.90 18.70
N PRO A 47 12.33 -4.13 18.33
CA PRO A 47 12.87 -5.13 19.27
C PRO A 47 14.37 -4.92 19.54
N LEU A 48 14.72 -3.73 20.02
CA LEU A 48 16.08 -3.34 20.35
C LEU A 48 16.16 -2.85 21.80
N VAL A 49 17.30 -3.07 22.43
CA VAL A 49 17.66 -2.48 23.72
C VAL A 49 18.99 -1.74 23.62
N LYS A 50 19.10 -0.61 24.29
CA LYS A 50 20.32 0.17 24.42
C LYS A 50 21.00 -0.14 25.75
N CYS A 51 22.20 -0.67 25.66
CA CYS A 51 23.08 -0.94 26.80
C CYS A 51 24.27 0.02 26.77
N GLU A 52 24.64 0.61 27.91
CA GLU A 52 25.80 1.53 27.99
C GLU A 52 27.11 0.85 27.55
N LYS A 53 27.25 -0.45 27.89
CA LYS A 53 28.48 -1.22 27.61
C LYS A 53 28.47 -1.79 26.17
N CYS A 54 27.30 -2.29 25.66
CA CYS A 54 27.23 -3.08 24.44
C CYS A 54 26.66 -2.29 23.26
N GLY A 55 26.10 -1.09 23.46
CA GLY A 55 25.39 -0.33 22.45
C GLY A 55 23.99 -0.86 22.18
N TRP A 56 23.53 -0.77 20.94
CA TRP A 56 22.24 -1.32 20.51
C TRP A 56 22.33 -2.82 20.31
N ILE A 57 21.46 -3.58 20.97
CA ILE A 57 21.42 -5.05 20.94
C ILE A 57 20.00 -5.49 20.57
N PRO A 58 19.81 -6.39 19.60
CA PRO A 58 18.50 -6.96 19.31
C PRO A 58 18.03 -7.87 20.47
N LEU A 59 16.72 -7.90 20.67
CA LEU A 59 16.12 -8.89 21.57
C LEU A 59 16.27 -10.30 20.98
N PRO A 60 16.46 -11.32 21.82
CA PRO A 60 16.48 -12.71 21.36
C PRO A 60 15.10 -13.12 20.83
N GLU A 61 15.05 -14.05 19.89
CA GLU A 61 13.80 -14.57 19.28
C GLU A 61 12.82 -15.10 20.33
N SER A 62 13.31 -15.65 21.44
CA SER A 62 12.49 -16.12 22.56
C SER A 62 11.66 -15.04 23.26
N GLU A 63 12.01 -13.76 23.09
CA GLU A 63 11.27 -12.61 23.63
C GLU A 63 10.31 -12.00 22.59
N LEU A 64 10.23 -12.56 21.40
CA LEU A 64 9.30 -12.09 20.37
C LEU A 64 7.96 -12.88 20.43
N PRO A 65 6.84 -12.23 20.11
CA PRO A 65 6.70 -10.81 19.74
C PRO A 65 6.84 -9.87 20.96
N LEU A 66 7.61 -8.81 20.81
CA LEU A 66 7.64 -7.75 21.81
C LEU A 66 6.27 -7.04 21.83
N LYS A 67 5.61 -7.06 23.00
CA LYS A 67 4.28 -6.46 23.17
C LYS A 67 4.39 -5.06 23.75
N LEU A 68 3.55 -4.14 23.26
CA LEU A 68 3.40 -2.82 23.84
C LEU A 68 2.79 -2.90 25.25
N PRO A 69 3.24 -2.09 26.22
CA PRO A 69 2.61 -1.99 27.53
C PRO A 69 1.30 -1.23 27.41
N MET A 70 0.33 -1.55 28.26
CA MET A 70 -0.88 -0.71 28.38
C MET A 70 -0.50 0.62 29.03
N LEU A 71 -1.01 1.72 28.46
CA LEU A 71 -0.85 3.07 28.99
C LEU A 71 -2.22 3.69 29.22
N ASP A 72 -2.34 4.51 30.27
CA ASP A 72 -3.54 5.32 30.52
C ASP A 72 -3.52 6.63 29.72
N ASP A 73 -2.34 7.09 29.31
CA ASP A 73 -2.13 8.33 28.57
C ASP A 73 -1.20 8.11 27.37
N PHE A 74 -1.75 8.36 26.18
CA PHE A 74 -1.06 8.26 24.88
C PHE A 74 -0.63 9.62 24.32
N SER A 75 -0.80 10.71 25.10
CA SER A 75 -0.43 12.05 24.66
C SER A 75 1.05 12.14 24.34
N PRO A 76 1.46 12.95 23.37
CA PRO A 76 2.87 13.29 23.15
C PRO A 76 3.48 13.87 24.43
N THR A 77 4.76 13.63 24.63
CA THR A 77 5.50 14.26 25.73
C THR A 77 5.94 15.67 25.33
N ASP A 78 6.11 16.54 26.33
CA ASP A 78 6.53 17.95 26.10
C ASP A 78 7.95 18.05 25.54
N ASP A 79 8.80 17.06 25.83
CA ASP A 79 10.19 16.99 25.36
C ASP A 79 10.33 16.28 23.99
N GLY A 80 9.20 15.86 23.39
CA GLY A 80 9.18 15.16 22.10
C GLY A 80 9.58 13.69 22.18
N SER A 81 9.76 13.11 23.37
CA SER A 81 10.00 11.68 23.54
C SER A 81 8.71 10.88 23.32
N SER A 82 8.84 9.57 23.11
CA SER A 82 7.69 8.68 22.97
C SER A 82 6.91 8.57 24.29
N CYS A 83 5.58 8.47 24.21
CA CYS A 83 4.73 8.18 25.38
C CYS A 83 5.12 6.85 26.06
N LEU A 84 5.72 5.90 25.35
CA LEU A 84 6.26 4.65 25.93
C LEU A 84 7.38 4.88 26.93
N ALA A 85 8.06 6.02 26.88
CA ALA A 85 9.07 6.39 27.87
C ALA A 85 8.50 6.57 29.30
N ARG A 86 7.16 6.70 29.43
CA ARG A 86 6.46 6.75 30.72
C ARG A 86 6.28 5.37 31.35
N ALA A 87 6.29 4.30 30.59
CA ALA A 87 6.15 2.92 31.05
C ALA A 87 7.49 2.40 31.62
N LYS A 88 7.91 2.91 32.78
CA LYS A 88 9.23 2.63 33.34
C LYS A 88 9.52 1.14 33.51
N ASP A 89 8.54 0.36 33.97
CA ASP A 89 8.69 -1.09 34.17
C ASP A 89 8.86 -1.86 32.85
N TRP A 90 8.26 -1.38 31.77
CA TRP A 90 8.48 -1.92 30.44
C TRP A 90 9.78 -1.41 29.80
N LEU A 91 10.10 -0.14 30.02
CA LEU A 91 11.23 0.53 29.38
C LEU A 91 12.57 -0.04 29.90
N HIS A 92 12.71 -0.20 31.22
CA HIS A 92 13.94 -0.71 31.84
C HIS A 92 13.99 -2.23 31.78
N THR A 93 15.12 -2.77 31.33
CA THR A 93 15.33 -4.20 31.15
C THR A 93 16.80 -4.58 31.34
N THR A 94 17.14 -5.82 31.10
CA THR A 94 18.51 -6.31 31.10
C THR A 94 19.02 -6.50 29.68
N CYS A 95 20.30 -6.23 29.46
CA CYS A 95 20.95 -6.47 28.19
C CYS A 95 21.07 -7.97 27.93
N PRO A 96 20.53 -8.51 26.84
CA PRO A 96 20.63 -9.94 26.54
C PRO A 96 22.05 -10.42 26.25
N HIS A 97 22.97 -9.51 25.96
CA HIS A 97 24.36 -9.85 25.68
C HIS A 97 25.25 -9.90 26.93
N CYS A 98 25.13 -8.93 27.83
CA CYS A 98 26.05 -8.84 29.02
C CYS A 98 25.35 -8.95 30.38
N GLY A 99 24.02 -9.04 30.44
CA GLY A 99 23.23 -9.11 31.66
C GLY A 99 23.16 -7.79 32.47
N GLY A 100 23.79 -6.74 31.98
CA GLY A 100 23.78 -5.42 32.65
C GLY A 100 22.49 -4.64 32.37
N PRO A 101 22.31 -3.47 33.03
CA PRO A 101 21.15 -2.60 32.79
C PRO A 101 21.05 -2.17 31.31
N ALA A 102 19.83 -2.17 30.78
CA ALA A 102 19.54 -1.70 29.46
C ALA A 102 18.17 -1.01 29.39
N VAL A 103 17.91 -0.27 28.31
CA VAL A 103 16.68 0.47 28.07
C VAL A 103 16.12 0.02 26.72
N ARG A 104 14.84 -0.36 26.67
CA ARG A 104 14.16 -0.71 25.41
C ARG A 104 14.04 0.53 24.54
N GLU A 105 14.04 0.31 23.20
CA GLU A 105 13.65 1.38 22.29
C GLU A 105 12.20 1.77 22.56
N ALA A 106 11.97 3.06 22.81
CA ALA A 106 10.65 3.60 23.12
C ALA A 106 9.87 4.08 21.90
N ASP A 107 10.54 4.23 20.77
CA ASP A 107 9.87 4.54 19.51
C ASP A 107 9.20 3.29 18.92
N THR A 108 8.17 3.51 18.09
CA THR A 108 7.53 2.44 17.33
C THR A 108 7.82 2.61 15.84
N MET A 109 7.67 1.53 15.07
CA MET A 109 7.78 1.59 13.62
C MET A 109 6.62 2.40 13.02
N PRO A 110 6.81 3.09 11.88
CA PRO A 110 5.71 3.78 11.19
C PRO A 110 4.71 2.78 10.63
N ASN A 111 3.48 3.23 10.38
CA ASN A 111 2.40 2.40 9.83
C ASN A 111 2.79 1.63 8.54
N TRP A 112 3.70 2.21 7.75
CA TRP A 112 4.17 1.59 6.51
C TRP A 112 5.10 0.39 6.74
N ALA A 113 5.61 0.16 7.95
CA ALA A 113 6.43 -1.01 8.25
C ALA A 113 5.57 -2.29 8.20
N GLY A 114 4.50 -2.36 9.00
CA GLY A 114 3.60 -3.50 9.02
C GLY A 114 2.89 -3.71 7.69
N SER A 115 2.40 -2.62 7.06
CA SER A 115 1.73 -2.70 5.77
C SER A 115 2.66 -3.05 4.59
N SER A 116 3.98 -3.04 4.79
CA SER A 116 4.94 -3.34 3.73
C SER A 116 5.01 -4.82 3.34
N TRP A 117 4.46 -5.71 4.15
CA TRP A 117 4.58 -7.15 3.92
C TRP A 117 3.28 -7.96 4.12
N TYR A 118 2.14 -7.30 4.35
CA TYR A 118 0.86 -7.97 4.62
C TYR A 118 0.47 -8.97 3.52
N PHE A 119 0.73 -8.65 2.25
CA PHE A 119 0.41 -9.50 1.10
C PHE A 119 1.20 -10.81 1.10
N LEU A 120 2.41 -10.83 1.68
CA LEU A 120 3.17 -12.05 1.90
C LEU A 120 2.49 -12.91 2.99
N ARG A 121 2.12 -12.30 4.11
CA ARG A 121 1.44 -12.99 5.20
C ARG A 121 0.08 -13.55 4.80
N TYR A 122 -0.63 -12.92 3.88
CA TYR A 122 -1.90 -13.41 3.35
C TYR A 122 -1.78 -14.76 2.62
N THR A 123 -0.60 -15.11 2.12
CA THR A 123 -0.39 -16.41 1.46
C THR A 123 -0.42 -17.57 2.44
N ASP A 124 -0.13 -17.33 3.73
CA ASP A 124 -0.07 -18.35 4.78
C ASP A 124 -0.37 -17.72 6.16
N PRO A 125 -1.63 -17.29 6.42
CA PRO A 125 -1.98 -16.43 7.55
C PRO A 125 -1.91 -17.12 8.91
N HIS A 126 -1.94 -18.46 8.94
CA HIS A 126 -1.93 -19.26 10.17
C HIS A 126 -0.58 -19.92 10.47
N ASN A 127 0.48 -19.49 9.79
CA ASN A 127 1.82 -20.02 10.02
C ASN A 127 2.48 -19.33 11.23
N ASP A 128 2.62 -20.04 12.32
CA ASP A 128 3.25 -19.53 13.55
C ASP A 128 4.78 -19.63 13.54
N ASN A 129 5.38 -20.31 12.55
CA ASN A 129 6.81 -20.61 12.53
C ASN A 129 7.61 -19.70 11.57
N ALA A 130 6.94 -19.09 10.59
CA ALA A 130 7.59 -18.26 9.59
C ALA A 130 6.65 -17.15 9.09
N LEU A 131 7.19 -16.18 8.35
CA LEU A 131 6.43 -15.15 7.64
C LEU A 131 5.34 -15.79 6.75
N ALA A 132 5.69 -16.81 6.00
CA ALA A 132 4.84 -17.75 5.26
C ALA A 132 5.71 -18.93 4.84
N SER A 133 5.10 -20.08 4.50
CA SER A 133 5.86 -21.24 4.02
C SER A 133 6.48 -20.95 2.64
N PRO A 134 7.66 -21.50 2.35
CA PRO A 134 8.30 -21.33 1.03
C PRO A 134 7.41 -21.82 -0.12
N GLU A 135 6.62 -22.87 0.08
CA GLU A 135 5.68 -23.45 -0.89
C GLU A 135 4.57 -22.45 -1.21
N ALA A 136 3.96 -21.82 -0.18
CA ALA A 136 2.92 -20.80 -0.36
C ALA A 136 3.47 -19.57 -1.08
N LEU A 137 4.65 -19.09 -0.69
CA LEU A 137 5.31 -17.95 -1.34
C LEU A 137 5.65 -18.26 -2.80
N LYS A 138 6.16 -19.46 -3.10
CA LYS A 138 6.47 -19.87 -4.47
C LYS A 138 5.23 -19.98 -5.35
N TYR A 139 4.09 -20.36 -4.77
CA TYR A 139 2.83 -20.50 -5.52
C TYR A 139 2.15 -19.15 -5.78
N TRP A 140 2.09 -18.27 -4.75
CA TRP A 140 1.31 -17.04 -4.81
C TRP A 140 2.09 -15.79 -5.22
N MET A 141 3.44 -15.81 -5.13
CA MET A 141 4.25 -14.66 -5.47
C MET A 141 4.90 -14.81 -6.86
N PRO A 142 5.11 -13.68 -7.56
CA PRO A 142 4.70 -12.32 -7.22
C PRO A 142 3.20 -12.10 -7.39
N VAL A 143 2.64 -11.06 -6.73
CA VAL A 143 1.23 -10.69 -6.89
C VAL A 143 0.94 -10.34 -8.34
N ASP A 144 -0.06 -11.00 -8.96
CA ASP A 144 -0.35 -10.85 -10.38
C ASP A 144 -0.79 -9.43 -10.74
N TRP A 145 -1.64 -8.84 -9.91
CA TRP A 145 -2.17 -7.51 -10.17
C TRP A 145 -2.44 -6.73 -8.88
N TYR A 146 -1.79 -5.58 -8.74
CA TYR A 146 -1.87 -4.74 -7.57
C TYR A 146 -2.54 -3.40 -7.90
N ASN A 147 -3.72 -3.16 -7.31
CA ASN A 147 -4.50 -1.94 -7.50
C ASN A 147 -4.40 -1.05 -6.26
N GLY A 148 -4.21 0.24 -6.44
CA GLY A 148 -4.17 1.20 -5.35
C GLY A 148 -4.16 2.63 -5.82
N GLY A 149 -4.28 3.59 -4.89
CA GLY A 149 -4.23 5.00 -5.18
C GLY A 149 -2.86 5.46 -5.67
N MET A 150 -2.84 6.51 -6.48
CA MET A 150 -1.60 7.11 -7.01
C MET A 150 -0.67 7.59 -5.90
N GLU A 151 -1.20 8.06 -4.77
CA GLU A 151 -0.46 8.55 -3.61
C GLU A 151 0.49 7.50 -3.02
N HIS A 152 0.14 6.22 -3.14
CA HIS A 152 0.96 5.12 -2.63
C HIS A 152 2.22 4.84 -3.45
N THR A 153 2.39 5.47 -4.60
CA THR A 153 3.62 5.34 -5.41
C THR A 153 4.87 5.74 -4.62
N THR A 154 4.77 6.77 -3.78
CA THR A 154 5.86 7.28 -2.93
C THR A 154 5.71 6.91 -1.45
N LEU A 155 4.71 6.12 -1.10
CA LEU A 155 4.42 5.66 0.26
C LEU A 155 4.50 4.14 0.33
N HIS A 156 3.36 3.46 0.43
CA HIS A 156 3.28 2.01 0.59
C HIS A 156 4.06 1.23 -0.48
N LEU A 157 3.93 1.57 -1.76
CA LEU A 157 4.61 0.83 -2.83
C LEU A 157 6.13 0.96 -2.76
N LEU A 158 6.65 2.13 -2.37
CA LEU A 158 8.08 2.33 -2.18
C LEU A 158 8.60 1.44 -1.04
N TYR A 159 7.93 1.47 0.11
CA TYR A 159 8.36 0.73 1.29
C TYR A 159 8.17 -0.78 1.14
N SER A 160 7.07 -1.23 0.56
CA SER A 160 6.82 -2.66 0.32
C SER A 160 7.82 -3.25 -0.69
N ARG A 161 8.21 -2.51 -1.72
CA ARG A 161 9.28 -2.94 -2.65
C ARG A 161 10.64 -2.98 -1.97
N PHE A 162 10.95 -2.01 -1.11
CA PHE A 162 12.20 -2.01 -0.33
C PHE A 162 12.27 -3.25 0.59
N TRP A 163 11.20 -3.52 1.35
CA TRP A 163 11.06 -4.70 2.21
C TRP A 163 11.19 -6.00 1.41
N HIS A 164 10.49 -6.09 0.29
CA HIS A 164 10.50 -7.28 -0.55
C HIS A 164 11.90 -7.57 -1.14
N LYS A 165 12.60 -6.54 -1.60
CA LYS A 165 13.97 -6.68 -2.11
C LYS A 165 14.93 -7.14 -1.01
N PHE A 166 14.82 -6.60 0.18
CA PHE A 166 15.59 -7.09 1.33
C PHE A 166 15.30 -8.57 1.63
N LEU A 167 14.02 -8.95 1.67
CA LEU A 167 13.61 -10.35 1.88
C LEU A 167 14.10 -11.27 0.75
N TYR A 168 14.19 -10.78 -0.47
CA TYR A 168 14.77 -11.50 -1.60
C TYR A 168 16.27 -11.69 -1.41
N ASP A 169 17.01 -10.64 -1.03
CA ASP A 169 18.46 -10.69 -0.82
C ASP A 169 18.85 -11.70 0.27
N ILE A 170 18.01 -11.88 1.30
CA ILE A 170 18.22 -12.90 2.35
C ILE A 170 17.52 -14.25 2.06
N GLY A 171 16.96 -14.43 0.87
CA GLY A 171 16.41 -15.71 0.41
C GLY A 171 15.03 -16.11 0.98
N VAL A 172 14.27 -15.16 1.55
CA VAL A 172 12.95 -15.43 2.14
C VAL A 172 11.85 -15.47 1.09
N VAL A 173 11.92 -14.62 0.06
CA VAL A 173 10.91 -14.57 -1.03
C VAL A 173 11.51 -15.02 -2.37
N PRO A 174 10.72 -15.63 -3.27
CA PRO A 174 11.22 -16.25 -4.49
C PRO A 174 11.55 -15.29 -5.63
N THR A 175 11.07 -14.05 -5.57
CA THR A 175 11.18 -13.08 -6.68
C THR A 175 11.72 -11.73 -6.22
N PRO A 176 12.49 -11.01 -7.08
CA PRO A 176 13.06 -9.71 -6.72
C PRO A 176 12.04 -8.57 -6.71
N GLU A 177 10.86 -8.74 -7.31
CA GLU A 177 9.77 -7.75 -7.35
C GLU A 177 8.49 -8.36 -6.80
N PRO A 178 7.73 -7.59 -5.98
CA PRO A 178 6.52 -8.10 -5.33
C PRO A 178 5.30 -8.15 -6.25
N TYR A 179 5.25 -7.33 -7.31
CA TYR A 179 4.07 -7.14 -8.16
C TYR A 179 4.41 -7.31 -9.63
N MET A 180 3.61 -8.11 -10.36
CA MET A 180 3.71 -8.27 -11.82
C MET A 180 3.13 -7.06 -12.56
N LYS A 181 1.97 -6.60 -12.12
CA LYS A 181 1.24 -5.48 -12.72
C LYS A 181 0.70 -4.57 -11.63
N ARG A 182 0.87 -3.27 -11.83
CA ARG A 182 0.29 -2.25 -10.96
C ARG A 182 -0.63 -1.34 -11.77
N THR A 183 -1.82 -1.06 -11.23
CA THR A 183 -2.76 -0.08 -11.77
C THR A 183 -3.12 0.94 -10.69
N SER A 184 -3.08 2.23 -11.05
CA SER A 184 -3.61 3.29 -10.20
C SER A 184 -5.08 3.52 -10.54
N HIS A 185 -5.95 3.50 -9.53
CA HIS A 185 -7.29 4.03 -9.71
C HIS A 185 -7.31 5.55 -9.52
N GLY A 186 -8.29 6.21 -10.14
CA GLY A 186 -8.58 7.62 -9.93
C GLY A 186 -9.16 7.89 -8.54
N MET A 187 -9.24 9.15 -8.19
CA MET A 187 -9.82 9.60 -6.92
C MET A 187 -11.26 10.03 -7.12
N VAL A 188 -12.17 9.57 -6.26
CA VAL A 188 -13.52 10.11 -6.20
C VAL A 188 -13.47 11.43 -5.44
N LEU A 189 -13.83 12.51 -6.12
CA LEU A 189 -13.85 13.87 -5.58
C LEU A 189 -15.24 14.21 -5.03
N GLY A 190 -15.33 15.24 -4.20
CA GLY A 190 -16.61 15.84 -3.83
C GLY A 190 -17.35 16.42 -5.05
N GLU A 191 -18.63 16.73 -4.91
CA GLU A 191 -19.45 17.32 -6.01
C GLU A 191 -18.86 18.61 -6.57
N ASN A 192 -18.09 19.34 -5.76
CA ASN A 192 -17.36 20.54 -6.14
C ASN A 192 -16.03 20.28 -6.90
N GLY A 193 -15.69 19.00 -7.17
CA GLY A 193 -14.45 18.63 -7.83
C GLY A 193 -13.20 18.67 -6.93
N GLU A 194 -13.35 18.90 -5.63
CA GLU A 194 -12.24 18.92 -4.69
C GLU A 194 -12.09 17.57 -3.97
N LYS A 195 -10.88 17.29 -3.47
CA LYS A 195 -10.62 16.11 -2.64
C LYS A 195 -11.54 16.10 -1.42
N MET A 196 -12.23 14.98 -1.19
CA MET A 196 -13.06 14.79 -0.01
C MET A 196 -12.23 14.87 1.27
N SER A 197 -12.73 15.64 2.26
CA SER A 197 -12.10 15.80 3.57
C SER A 197 -13.17 16.05 4.63
N LYS A 198 -13.02 15.42 5.80
CA LYS A 198 -13.91 15.67 6.96
C LYS A 198 -13.91 17.14 7.37
N SER A 199 -12.77 17.81 7.31
CA SER A 199 -12.64 19.23 7.65
C SER A 199 -13.35 20.17 6.67
N ARG A 200 -13.61 19.72 5.43
CA ARG A 200 -14.34 20.46 4.40
C ARG A 200 -15.83 20.14 4.35
N GLY A 201 -16.27 19.11 5.07
CA GLY A 201 -17.67 18.69 5.07
C GLY A 201 -18.21 18.15 3.73
N ASN A 202 -17.32 17.79 2.78
CA ASN A 202 -17.67 17.34 1.43
C ASN A 202 -17.51 15.81 1.27
N VAL A 203 -17.48 15.06 2.37
CA VAL A 203 -17.34 13.60 2.36
C VAL A 203 -18.69 12.96 2.02
N VAL A 204 -18.67 12.03 1.08
CA VAL A 204 -19.80 11.14 0.78
C VAL A 204 -19.63 9.86 1.57
N ASN A 205 -20.61 9.55 2.43
CA ASN A 205 -20.62 8.31 3.19
C ASN A 205 -21.30 7.19 2.37
N PRO A 206 -20.61 6.10 2.04
CA PRO A 206 -21.19 4.96 1.32
C PRO A 206 -22.43 4.38 1.99
N ASP A 207 -22.47 4.32 3.32
CA ASP A 207 -23.57 3.70 4.07
C ASP A 207 -24.92 4.39 3.84
N ASP A 208 -24.92 5.72 3.67
CA ASP A 208 -26.14 6.48 3.39
C ASP A 208 -26.73 6.11 2.02
N TYR A 209 -25.87 5.98 1.01
CA TYR A 209 -26.29 5.57 -0.34
C TYR A 209 -26.71 4.10 -0.41
N ILE A 210 -26.01 3.23 0.31
CA ILE A 210 -26.37 1.81 0.39
C ILE A 210 -27.74 1.65 1.06
N LYS A 211 -28.01 2.42 2.09
CA LYS A 211 -29.32 2.42 2.79
C LYS A 211 -30.46 2.93 1.91
N GLU A 212 -30.20 3.96 1.10
CA GLU A 212 -31.22 4.60 0.26
C GLU A 212 -31.45 3.85 -1.07
N TYR A 213 -30.36 3.43 -1.75
CA TYR A 213 -30.44 2.88 -3.11
C TYR A 213 -30.06 1.40 -3.21
N GLY A 214 -29.50 0.82 -2.17
CA GLY A 214 -28.97 -0.55 -2.16
C GLY A 214 -27.50 -0.64 -2.59
N ALA A 215 -26.82 -1.67 -2.09
CA ALA A 215 -25.39 -1.89 -2.34
C ALA A 215 -25.08 -2.09 -3.82
N ASP A 216 -25.93 -2.82 -4.55
CA ASP A 216 -25.71 -3.09 -5.98
C ASP A 216 -25.75 -1.83 -6.84
N ALA A 217 -26.71 -0.93 -6.56
CA ALA A 217 -26.80 0.35 -7.27
C ALA A 217 -25.58 1.25 -6.98
N PHE A 218 -25.14 1.29 -5.74
CA PHE A 218 -23.94 2.04 -5.34
C PHE A 218 -22.68 1.48 -6.02
N ARG A 219 -22.45 0.17 -5.96
CA ARG A 219 -21.29 -0.49 -6.59
C ARG A 219 -21.29 -0.30 -8.10
N MET A 220 -22.45 -0.45 -8.74
CA MET A 220 -22.60 -0.20 -10.19
C MET A 220 -22.24 1.25 -10.52
N TYR A 221 -22.71 2.21 -9.72
CA TYR A 221 -22.42 3.62 -9.96
C TYR A 221 -20.92 3.93 -9.85
N ILE A 222 -20.22 3.40 -8.85
CA ILE A 222 -18.77 3.59 -8.71
C ILE A 222 -18.01 3.11 -9.97
N MET A 223 -18.44 2.00 -10.57
CA MET A 223 -17.84 1.50 -11.80
C MET A 223 -18.23 2.30 -13.05
N PHE A 224 -19.43 2.87 -13.05
CA PHE A 224 -19.99 3.57 -14.20
C PHE A 224 -19.62 5.05 -14.28
N MET A 225 -19.31 5.71 -13.16
CA MET A 225 -19.21 7.17 -13.08
C MET A 225 -18.11 7.80 -13.95
N GLY A 226 -17.12 7.01 -14.41
CA GLY A 226 -16.06 7.49 -15.31
C GLY A 226 -14.94 6.51 -15.53
N ALA A 227 -13.86 6.96 -16.17
CA ALA A 227 -12.68 6.14 -16.43
C ALA A 227 -11.99 5.77 -15.11
N PHE A 228 -11.60 4.49 -14.99
CA PHE A 228 -11.07 3.92 -13.75
C PHE A 228 -9.83 4.64 -13.19
N ASP A 229 -8.98 5.16 -14.07
CA ASP A 229 -7.70 5.81 -13.74
C ASP A 229 -7.78 7.34 -13.60
N GLN A 230 -8.98 7.93 -13.77
CA GLN A 230 -9.16 9.37 -13.73
C GLN A 230 -9.86 9.84 -12.44
N PRO A 231 -9.52 11.02 -11.94
CA PRO A 231 -10.28 11.64 -10.85
C PRO A 231 -11.67 12.07 -11.35
N ILE A 232 -12.71 11.73 -10.59
CA ILE A 232 -14.10 11.96 -11.02
C ILE A 232 -14.88 12.59 -9.88
N PRO A 233 -15.58 13.74 -10.10
CA PRO A 233 -16.44 14.33 -9.11
C PRO A 233 -17.67 13.46 -8.87
N TRP A 234 -18.06 13.34 -7.61
CA TRP A 234 -19.27 12.66 -7.19
C TRP A 234 -20.52 13.34 -7.79
N ASN A 235 -21.50 12.54 -8.18
CA ASN A 235 -22.80 13.02 -8.61
C ASN A 235 -23.91 12.16 -7.97
N THR A 236 -24.62 12.75 -7.05
CA THR A 236 -25.69 12.09 -6.28
C THR A 236 -26.79 11.48 -7.17
N GLN A 237 -27.11 12.07 -8.31
CA GLN A 237 -28.16 11.57 -9.19
C GLN A 237 -27.77 10.29 -9.95
N GLY A 238 -26.45 10.03 -10.09
CA GLY A 238 -25.98 8.86 -10.82
C GLY A 238 -26.38 7.53 -10.17
N THR A 239 -26.32 7.43 -8.84
CA THR A 239 -26.72 6.23 -8.09
C THR A 239 -28.20 5.90 -8.31
N LYS A 240 -29.07 6.92 -8.33
CA LYS A 240 -30.50 6.76 -8.64
C LYS A 240 -30.73 6.21 -10.06
N GLY A 241 -29.94 6.64 -11.03
CA GLY A 241 -29.97 6.12 -12.39
C GLY A 241 -29.62 4.63 -12.44
N CYS A 242 -28.57 4.23 -11.74
CA CYS A 242 -28.16 2.82 -11.62
C CYS A 242 -29.24 1.97 -10.95
N ARG A 243 -29.89 2.46 -9.89
CA ARG A 243 -31.00 1.76 -9.24
C ARG A 243 -32.16 1.50 -10.22
N LYS A 244 -32.58 2.51 -10.99
CA LYS A 244 -33.62 2.34 -12.00
C LYS A 244 -33.24 1.34 -13.09
N PHE A 245 -31.96 1.30 -13.49
CA PHE A 245 -31.47 0.30 -14.43
C PHE A 245 -31.59 -1.11 -13.87
N LEU A 246 -31.13 -1.35 -12.65
CA LEU A 246 -31.22 -2.65 -11.96
C LEU A 246 -32.66 -3.13 -11.81
N GLU A 247 -33.59 -2.23 -11.48
CA GLU A 247 -35.02 -2.55 -11.42
C GLU A 247 -35.59 -2.97 -12.77
N ARG A 248 -35.12 -2.37 -13.85
CA ARG A 248 -35.50 -2.80 -15.21
C ARG A 248 -34.94 -4.19 -15.52
N VAL A 249 -33.67 -4.45 -15.17
CA VAL A 249 -33.07 -5.78 -15.35
C VAL A 249 -33.84 -6.82 -14.52
N TRP A 250 -34.18 -6.51 -13.28
CA TRP A 250 -34.95 -7.42 -12.42
C TRP A 250 -36.29 -7.81 -13.03
N ARG A 251 -37.01 -6.84 -13.63
CA ARG A 251 -38.29 -7.11 -14.30
C ARG A 251 -38.21 -7.99 -15.56
N LEU A 252 -37.00 -8.20 -16.11
CA LEU A 252 -36.84 -9.12 -17.26
C LEU A 252 -37.23 -10.56 -16.89
N GLN A 253 -37.11 -10.96 -15.63
CA GLN A 253 -37.54 -12.29 -15.18
C GLN A 253 -39.03 -12.58 -15.48
N ASP A 254 -39.86 -11.54 -15.44
CA ASP A 254 -41.30 -11.66 -15.73
C ASP A 254 -41.57 -11.86 -17.25
N MET A 255 -40.57 -11.69 -18.10
CA MET A 255 -40.62 -11.82 -19.54
C MET A 255 -39.95 -13.09 -20.05
N ILE A 256 -39.41 -13.92 -19.18
CA ILE A 256 -38.76 -15.17 -19.53
C ILE A 256 -39.80 -16.14 -20.08
N ASN A 257 -39.49 -16.79 -21.21
CA ASN A 257 -40.30 -17.84 -21.87
C ASN A 257 -39.38 -18.94 -22.40
N ASP A 258 -39.96 -19.98 -23.01
CA ASP A 258 -39.24 -21.15 -23.50
C ASP A 258 -38.55 -20.93 -24.86
N ALA A 259 -38.55 -19.72 -25.42
CA ALA A 259 -37.89 -19.41 -26.67
C ALA A 259 -36.37 -19.57 -26.56
N GLN A 260 -35.78 -20.20 -27.57
CA GLN A 260 -34.34 -20.47 -27.60
C GLN A 260 -33.65 -19.63 -28.69
N GLY A 261 -32.38 -19.32 -28.43
CA GLY A 261 -31.50 -18.64 -29.40
C GLY A 261 -31.68 -17.13 -29.45
N VAL A 262 -30.99 -16.51 -30.40
CA VAL A 262 -30.97 -15.05 -30.62
C VAL A 262 -31.59 -14.75 -31.96
N ARG A 263 -32.56 -13.84 -32.03
CA ARG A 263 -33.19 -13.41 -33.29
C ARG A 263 -32.13 -12.81 -34.22
N ASP A 264 -32.24 -13.13 -35.54
CA ASP A 264 -31.30 -12.64 -36.56
C ASP A 264 -31.21 -11.10 -36.59
N SER A 265 -32.33 -10.41 -36.35
CA SER A 265 -32.38 -8.93 -36.32
C SER A 265 -31.51 -8.28 -35.23
N VAL A 266 -31.19 -8.98 -34.15
CA VAL A 266 -30.36 -8.47 -33.03
C VAL A 266 -29.05 -9.24 -32.88
N LYS A 267 -28.80 -10.27 -33.66
CA LYS A 267 -27.65 -11.16 -33.56
C LYS A 267 -26.31 -10.42 -33.66
N ALA A 268 -26.21 -9.51 -34.64
CA ALA A 268 -25.01 -8.73 -34.85
C ALA A 268 -24.69 -7.82 -33.62
N SER A 269 -25.70 -7.10 -33.11
CA SER A 269 -25.53 -6.24 -31.93
C SER A 269 -25.24 -7.04 -30.65
N TYR A 270 -25.87 -8.21 -30.52
CA TYR A 270 -25.63 -9.12 -29.40
C TYR A 270 -24.15 -9.56 -29.34
N HIS A 271 -23.61 -10.08 -30.45
CA HIS A 271 -22.20 -10.50 -30.46
C HIS A 271 -21.23 -9.33 -30.39
N ALA A 272 -21.52 -8.18 -30.97
CA ALA A 272 -20.71 -6.97 -30.85
C ALA A 272 -20.68 -6.49 -29.40
N THR A 273 -21.81 -6.55 -28.69
CA THR A 273 -21.86 -6.20 -27.26
C THR A 273 -21.02 -7.15 -26.38
N ILE A 274 -21.16 -8.47 -26.62
CA ILE A 274 -20.33 -9.46 -25.87
C ILE A 274 -18.84 -9.16 -26.07
N LYS A 275 -18.42 -8.98 -27.33
CA LYS A 275 -17.02 -8.67 -27.64
C LYS A 275 -16.56 -7.40 -26.93
N LYS A 276 -17.31 -6.31 -27.08
CA LYS A 276 -16.97 -5.02 -26.47
C LYS A 276 -16.88 -5.11 -24.95
N VAL A 277 -17.87 -5.71 -24.29
CA VAL A 277 -17.91 -5.81 -22.83
C VAL A 277 -16.73 -6.67 -22.34
N SER A 278 -16.41 -7.77 -22.98
CA SER A 278 -15.27 -8.62 -22.63
C SER A 278 -13.95 -7.84 -22.73
N GLU A 279 -13.72 -7.13 -23.83
CA GLU A 279 -12.51 -6.33 -24.02
C GLU A 279 -12.42 -5.15 -23.04
N ASP A 280 -13.54 -4.50 -22.73
CA ASP A 280 -13.57 -3.37 -21.78
C ASP A 280 -13.33 -3.83 -20.35
N ILE A 281 -13.82 -4.98 -19.93
CA ILE A 281 -13.54 -5.58 -18.61
C ILE A 281 -12.04 -5.86 -18.48
N GLU A 282 -11.42 -6.50 -19.45
CA GLU A 282 -9.98 -6.80 -19.46
C GLU A 282 -9.10 -5.54 -19.36
N ARG A 283 -9.60 -4.43 -19.93
CA ARG A 283 -8.93 -3.13 -19.90
C ARG A 283 -9.35 -2.22 -18.75
N MET A 284 -10.19 -2.70 -17.83
CA MET A 284 -10.79 -1.92 -16.73
C MET A 284 -11.57 -0.67 -17.20
N LYS A 285 -12.19 -0.73 -18.38
CA LYS A 285 -13.05 0.34 -18.90
C LYS A 285 -14.52 0.07 -18.51
N PHE A 286 -14.78 -0.02 -17.23
CA PHE A 286 -16.08 -0.42 -16.69
C PHE A 286 -17.21 0.56 -17.00
N ASN A 287 -16.88 1.81 -17.32
CA ASN A 287 -17.85 2.84 -17.68
C ASN A 287 -18.36 2.73 -19.14
N THR A 288 -17.75 1.93 -19.98
CA THR A 288 -18.10 1.76 -21.40
C THR A 288 -18.54 0.35 -21.74
#